data_b7df01f43dcbc319f919abf5edd275be
#
_entry.id   b7df01f43dcbc319f919abf5edd275be
#
_cell.length_a   1.000
_cell.length_b   1.000
_cell.length_c   1.000
_cell.angle_alpha   90.00
_cell.angle_beta   90.00
_cell.angle_gamma   90.00
#
_symmetry.space_group_name_H-M   'P 1'
#
loop_
_entity.id
_entity.type
_entity.pdbx_description
1 polymer ?
#
loop_
_entity_poly.entity_id
_entity_poly.type
_entity_poly.pdbx_seq_one_letter_code
_entity_poly.pdbx_strand_id
1 'polypeptide(L)'
;LSRCSKSPNRGDPFSAAKVGLRALDGVRLTVRKGTSLAVVGESGSGKSTLLRVLLGLDRPTGGRALYHSKPILEGRASGIAFARDVAMVYQDARGSLDPRMTIGALIAEPLRHFDIVPRQDEAARVAQLLDRVGLPADAADRYPSGLSGGQVRRVAIARALASEPSVLVADEAVSGLDVSTQAQLLILLQSLQRDMGLTLIFITHDLGVASFLCEEIAIMYLGRIVETGPTDAVLGAPSHPYSAALRAAAPQFFEPLSEPLPGEIPSPLNLPAGCRFSTRCPKAQDDCRLKDPQLGKLGPQRAVACLHPLQPQ
;
A
#
# COMPACT_ATOMS: atom_id res chain seq x y z
N LEU A 1 7.81 10.20 9.37
CA LEU A 1 7.16 10.95 8.27
C LEU A 1 6.27 12.04 8.88
N SER A 2 6.69 13.29 8.89
CA SER A 2 5.96 14.40 9.48
C SER A 2 5.56 15.43 8.43
N ARG A 3 4.32 15.86 8.52
CA ARG A 3 3.66 17.03 7.89
C ARG A 3 3.96 17.30 6.41
N CYS A 4 3.13 16.76 5.51
CA CYS A 4 3.05 17.22 4.14
C CYS A 4 2.15 18.47 4.08
N SER A 5 2.73 19.67 4.21
CA SER A 5 2.07 20.94 3.90
C SER A 5 2.88 21.65 2.82
N LYS A 6 2.28 21.91 1.65
CA LYS A 6 2.87 22.88 0.71
C LYS A 6 2.59 24.27 1.26
N SER A 7 3.63 24.98 1.71
CA SER A 7 3.52 26.41 2.04
C SER A 7 3.42 27.25 0.77
N PRO A 8 2.62 28.34 0.75
CA PRO A 8 2.52 29.23 -0.39
C PRO A 8 3.82 30.04 -0.56
N ASN A 9 4.23 30.19 -1.84
CA ASN A 9 5.29 31.13 -2.21
C ASN A 9 4.82 32.56 -1.89
N ARG A 10 5.56 33.28 -1.08
CA ARG A 10 5.33 34.71 -0.82
C ARG A 10 5.70 35.51 -2.07
N GLY A 11 4.71 36.10 -2.74
CA GLY A 11 5.01 37.09 -3.80
C GLY A 11 3.93 37.36 -4.83
N ASP A 12 2.72 36.80 -4.74
CA ASP A 12 1.67 37.11 -5.71
C ASP A 12 0.43 37.69 -4.99
N PRO A 13 0.07 38.97 -5.19
CA PRO A 13 -1.06 39.62 -4.54
C PRO A 13 -2.44 39.07 -4.97
N PHE A 14 -2.53 38.20 -5.99
CA PHE A 14 -3.75 37.52 -6.43
C PHE A 14 -3.78 36.03 -6.01
N SER A 15 -2.86 35.58 -5.22
CA SER A 15 -2.87 34.20 -4.67
C SER A 15 -3.91 34.13 -3.57
N ALA A 16 -5.14 33.70 -3.90
CA ALA A 16 -6.06 33.15 -2.91
C ALA A 16 -5.29 32.11 -2.08
N ALA A 17 -5.32 32.23 -0.75
CA ALA A 17 -4.61 31.34 0.18
C ALA A 17 -4.85 29.88 -0.24
N LYS A 18 -3.86 29.24 -0.86
CA LYS A 18 -3.96 27.85 -1.26
C LYS A 18 -4.10 27.05 0.04
N VAL A 19 -5.31 26.61 0.33
CA VAL A 19 -5.57 25.68 1.43
C VAL A 19 -4.73 24.44 1.18
N GLY A 20 -3.68 24.27 1.96
CA GLY A 20 -2.73 23.17 1.77
C GLY A 20 -3.37 21.85 2.14
N LEU A 21 -3.58 20.96 1.16
CA LEU A 21 -4.03 19.60 1.39
C LEU A 21 -3.00 18.83 2.22
N ARG A 22 -3.38 18.37 3.42
CA ARG A 22 -2.55 17.47 4.25
C ARG A 22 -2.84 16.01 3.90
N ALA A 23 -2.29 15.56 2.77
CA ALA A 23 -2.49 14.19 2.30
C ALA A 23 -1.88 13.14 3.24
N LEU A 24 -0.74 13.47 3.89
CA LEU A 24 -0.16 12.70 4.99
C LEU A 24 0.12 13.66 6.15
N ASP A 25 -0.20 13.26 7.36
CA ASP A 25 0.01 14.09 8.55
C ASP A 25 0.45 13.26 9.74
N GLY A 26 1.73 13.35 10.08
CA GLY A 26 2.31 12.65 11.23
C GLY A 26 2.35 11.12 11.10
N VAL A 27 2.34 10.58 9.88
CA VAL A 27 2.43 9.13 9.64
C VAL A 27 3.76 8.61 10.19
N ARG A 28 3.67 7.61 11.07
CA ARG A 28 4.81 6.84 11.58
C ARG A 28 4.58 5.37 11.25
N LEU A 29 5.43 4.84 10.40
CA LEU A 29 5.34 3.46 9.94
C LEU A 29 6.73 2.86 9.87
N THR A 30 6.87 1.64 10.35
CA THR A 30 8.09 0.85 10.23
C THR A 30 7.70 -0.50 9.65
N VAL A 31 8.39 -0.90 8.60
CA VAL A 31 8.21 -2.23 7.98
C VAL A 31 9.49 -3.01 8.21
N ARG A 32 9.38 -4.19 8.78
CA ARG A 32 10.53 -5.06 9.04
C ARG A 32 10.86 -5.87 7.79
N LYS A 33 12.14 -6.17 7.60
CA LYS A 33 12.59 -7.03 6.49
C LYS A 33 11.92 -8.42 6.60
N GLY A 34 11.44 -8.92 5.48
CA GLY A 34 10.82 -10.25 5.37
C GLY A 34 9.41 -10.36 5.94
N THR A 35 8.81 -9.25 6.44
CA THR A 35 7.42 -9.24 6.91
C THR A 35 6.47 -8.74 5.83
N SER A 36 5.18 -9.04 5.98
CA SER A 36 4.11 -8.51 5.14
C SER A 36 3.27 -7.50 5.92
N LEU A 37 3.04 -6.32 5.33
CA LEU A 37 2.24 -5.24 5.89
C LEU A 37 1.11 -4.86 4.95
N ALA A 38 -0.12 -4.91 5.42
CA ALA A 38 -1.26 -4.31 4.75
C ALA A 38 -1.44 -2.84 5.16
N VAL A 39 -1.67 -1.96 4.19
CA VAL A 39 -2.13 -0.58 4.41
C VAL A 39 -3.56 -0.48 3.93
N VAL A 40 -4.49 -0.30 4.87
CA VAL A 40 -5.94 -0.36 4.61
C VAL A 40 -6.61 0.96 4.96
N GLY A 41 -7.65 1.31 4.24
CA GLY A 41 -8.48 2.49 4.50
C GLY A 41 -9.38 2.85 3.32
N GLU A 42 -10.38 3.69 3.57
CA GLU A 42 -11.30 4.17 2.53
C GLU A 42 -10.57 4.95 1.42
N SER A 43 -11.25 5.17 0.29
CA SER A 43 -10.74 6.03 -0.78
C SER A 43 -10.45 7.43 -0.23
N GLY A 44 -9.37 8.07 -0.68
CA GLY A 44 -8.96 9.39 -0.16
C GLY A 44 -8.28 9.38 1.21
N SER A 45 -8.05 8.22 1.85
CA SER A 45 -7.37 8.14 3.16
C SER A 45 -5.89 8.50 3.12
N GLY A 46 -5.27 8.64 1.93
CA GLY A 46 -3.86 9.00 1.77
C GLY A 46 -2.94 7.84 1.39
N LYS A 47 -3.46 6.63 1.15
CA LYS A 47 -2.68 5.43 0.80
C LYS A 47 -1.78 5.63 -0.41
N SER A 48 -2.32 6.16 -1.50
CA SER A 48 -1.54 6.41 -2.73
C SER A 48 -0.44 7.47 -2.52
N THR A 49 -0.68 8.48 -1.66
CA THR A 49 0.36 9.45 -1.30
C THR A 49 1.46 8.81 -0.45
N LEU A 50 1.07 7.95 0.51
CA LEU A 50 2.03 7.18 1.31
C LEU A 50 2.89 6.29 0.40
N LEU A 51 2.25 5.59 -0.54
CA LEU A 51 2.91 4.76 -1.54
C LEU A 51 3.95 5.56 -2.34
N ARG A 52 3.57 6.71 -2.89
CA ARG A 52 4.48 7.57 -3.68
C ARG A 52 5.70 8.03 -2.87
N VAL A 53 5.49 8.33 -1.59
CA VAL A 53 6.60 8.66 -0.66
C VAL A 53 7.47 7.44 -0.38
N LEU A 54 6.89 6.26 -0.17
CA LEU A 54 7.63 5.01 0.07
C LEU A 54 8.45 4.57 -1.15
N LEU A 55 7.96 4.86 -2.35
CA LEU A 55 8.67 4.59 -3.62
C LEU A 55 9.67 5.68 -4.00
N GLY A 56 9.81 6.75 -3.21
CA GLY A 56 10.68 7.87 -3.54
C GLY A 56 10.21 8.71 -4.73
N LEU A 57 8.96 8.57 -5.16
CA LEU A 57 8.36 9.35 -6.24
C LEU A 57 8.00 10.76 -5.79
N ASP A 58 7.60 10.91 -4.52
CA ASP A 58 7.30 12.20 -3.91
C ASP A 58 8.17 12.43 -2.67
N ARG A 59 8.63 13.67 -2.52
CA ARG A 59 9.32 14.09 -1.29
C ARG A 59 8.30 14.51 -0.24
N PRO A 60 8.42 14.02 1.02
CA PRO A 60 7.61 14.54 2.10
C PRO A 60 7.98 16.01 2.36
N THR A 61 7.00 16.87 2.62
CA THR A 61 7.25 18.29 2.97
C THR A 61 7.79 18.45 4.38
N GLY A 62 7.70 17.43 5.21
CA GLY A 62 8.30 17.35 6.53
C GLY A 62 8.55 15.90 6.92
N GLY A 63 9.53 15.64 7.81
CA GLY A 63 9.97 14.30 8.16
C GLY A 63 10.83 13.64 7.09
N ARG A 64 10.92 12.33 7.15
CA ARG A 64 11.79 11.57 6.25
C ARG A 64 11.26 10.17 6.01
N ALA A 65 11.46 9.65 4.81
CA ALA A 65 11.32 8.25 4.47
C ALA A 65 12.72 7.62 4.43
N LEU A 66 12.89 6.50 5.11
CA LEU A 66 14.17 5.81 5.24
C LEU A 66 14.08 4.41 4.67
N TYR A 67 15.13 3.98 3.98
CA TYR A 67 15.38 2.61 3.56
C TYR A 67 16.75 2.19 4.13
N HIS A 68 16.80 1.08 4.88
CA HIS A 68 18.00 0.67 5.61
C HIS A 68 18.64 1.82 6.42
N SER A 69 17.80 2.60 7.13
CA SER A 69 18.19 3.77 7.93
C SER A 69 18.78 4.94 7.14
N LYS A 70 18.79 4.89 5.80
CA LYS A 70 19.22 5.98 4.91
C LYS A 70 18.02 6.65 4.25
N PRO A 71 18.03 7.98 4.04
CA PRO A 71 16.97 8.65 3.30
C PRO A 71 16.82 8.09 1.88
N ILE A 72 15.57 7.83 1.46
CA ILE A 72 15.26 7.20 0.16
C ILE A 72 15.75 8.06 -1.02
N LEU A 73 15.79 9.40 -0.88
CA LEU A 73 16.07 10.35 -1.96
C LEU A 73 17.41 11.07 -1.80
N GLU A 74 18.42 10.45 -1.24
CA GLU A 74 19.78 11.02 -1.15
C GLU A 74 20.67 10.56 -2.32
N GLY A 75 20.73 11.41 -3.37
CA GLY A 75 21.69 11.25 -4.48
C GLY A 75 21.29 10.21 -5.55
N ARG A 76 21.88 10.35 -6.75
CA ARG A 76 21.53 9.54 -7.93
C ARG A 76 21.90 8.06 -7.77
N ALA A 77 23.07 7.76 -7.25
CA ALA A 77 23.52 6.36 -7.08
C ALA A 77 22.68 5.60 -6.04
N SER A 78 22.30 6.27 -4.95
CA SER A 78 21.40 5.73 -3.94
C SER A 78 19.99 5.49 -4.52
N GLY A 79 19.52 6.36 -5.43
CA GLY A 79 18.24 6.19 -6.11
C GLY A 79 18.18 4.97 -7.03
N ILE A 80 19.26 4.67 -7.76
CA ILE A 80 19.33 3.49 -8.65
C ILE A 80 19.33 2.20 -7.82
N ALA A 81 20.14 2.13 -6.76
CA ALA A 81 20.19 0.97 -5.88
C ALA A 81 18.83 0.75 -5.19
N PHE A 82 18.17 1.82 -4.74
CA PHE A 82 16.83 1.76 -4.17
C PHE A 82 15.79 1.29 -5.18
N ALA A 83 15.82 1.82 -6.43
CA ALA A 83 14.88 1.43 -7.49
C ALA A 83 15.04 -0.02 -7.93
N ARG A 84 16.26 -0.59 -7.84
CA ARG A 84 16.51 -2.02 -8.05
C ARG A 84 15.88 -2.86 -6.95
N ASP A 85 16.03 -2.44 -5.70
CA ASP A 85 15.71 -3.22 -4.51
C ASP A 85 14.23 -3.10 -4.07
N VAL A 86 13.52 -2.07 -4.54
CA VAL A 86 12.10 -1.83 -4.25
C VAL A 86 11.29 -1.82 -5.54
N ALA A 87 10.57 -2.90 -5.78
CA ALA A 87 9.74 -3.07 -6.97
C ALA A 87 8.26 -2.81 -6.66
N MET A 88 7.49 -2.45 -7.70
CA MET A 88 6.07 -2.14 -7.59
C MET A 88 5.22 -2.92 -8.58
N VAL A 89 4.08 -3.42 -8.09
CA VAL A 89 2.96 -3.91 -8.90
C VAL A 89 1.83 -2.89 -8.81
N TYR A 90 1.47 -2.30 -9.96
CA TYR A 90 0.47 -1.24 -10.05
C TYR A 90 -0.96 -1.80 -10.06
N GLN A 91 -1.91 -0.99 -9.59
CA GLN A 91 -3.34 -1.28 -9.64
C GLN A 91 -3.81 -1.56 -11.08
N ASP A 92 -3.47 -0.69 -12.01
CA ASP A 92 -3.66 -0.94 -13.45
C ASP A 92 -2.46 -1.68 -14.04
N ALA A 93 -2.46 -3.01 -13.88
CA ALA A 93 -1.41 -3.85 -14.42
C ALA A 93 -1.32 -3.74 -15.94
N ARG A 94 -2.47 -3.64 -16.66
CA ARG A 94 -2.50 -3.54 -18.12
C ARG A 94 -1.93 -2.21 -18.61
N GLY A 95 -2.30 -1.10 -18.00
CA GLY A 95 -1.76 0.23 -18.32
C GLY A 95 -0.28 0.39 -17.96
N SER A 96 0.27 -0.48 -17.08
CA SER A 96 1.69 -0.48 -16.75
C SER A 96 2.58 -1.20 -17.77
N LEU A 97 2.00 -1.93 -18.72
CA LEU A 97 2.70 -2.71 -19.76
C LEU A 97 2.56 -2.02 -21.11
N ASP A 98 3.66 -1.75 -21.83
CA ASP A 98 3.60 -1.22 -23.19
C ASP A 98 2.95 -2.28 -24.12
N PRO A 99 1.79 -1.99 -24.72
CA PRO A 99 1.05 -2.96 -25.53
C PRO A 99 1.77 -3.34 -26.83
N ARG A 100 2.81 -2.60 -27.20
CA ARG A 100 3.63 -2.83 -28.42
C ARG A 100 4.81 -3.76 -28.17
N MET A 101 5.11 -4.06 -26.92
CA MET A 101 6.19 -4.95 -26.53
C MET A 101 5.67 -6.36 -26.25
N THR A 102 6.46 -7.38 -26.56
CA THR A 102 6.17 -8.76 -26.14
C THR A 102 6.36 -8.90 -24.62
N ILE A 103 5.72 -9.89 -24.03
CA ILE A 103 5.83 -10.19 -22.60
C ILE A 103 7.29 -10.44 -22.21
N GLY A 104 8.03 -11.19 -23.03
CA GLY A 104 9.45 -11.43 -22.80
C GLY A 104 10.27 -10.14 -22.78
N ALA A 105 10.01 -9.22 -23.71
CA ALA A 105 10.70 -7.94 -23.78
C ALA A 105 10.39 -7.06 -22.55
N LEU A 106 9.13 -7.06 -22.08
CA LEU A 106 8.69 -6.33 -20.88
C LEU A 106 9.37 -6.85 -19.60
N ILE A 107 9.50 -8.18 -19.46
CA ILE A 107 10.16 -8.79 -18.30
C ILE A 107 11.69 -8.59 -18.38
N ALA A 108 12.27 -8.60 -19.60
CA ALA A 108 13.69 -8.37 -19.80
C ALA A 108 14.14 -6.91 -19.58
N GLU A 109 13.21 -5.94 -19.63
CA GLU A 109 13.54 -4.52 -19.46
C GLU A 109 14.26 -4.24 -18.11
N PRO A 110 13.76 -4.67 -16.93
CA PRO A 110 14.49 -4.49 -15.67
C PRO A 110 15.80 -5.30 -15.62
N LEU A 111 15.86 -6.50 -16.23
CA LEU A 111 17.08 -7.29 -16.28
C LEU A 111 18.21 -6.51 -16.95
N ARG A 112 17.91 -5.83 -18.05
CA ARG A 112 18.84 -4.99 -18.81
C ARG A 112 19.17 -3.69 -18.08
N HIS A 113 18.15 -3.05 -17.51
CA HIS A 113 18.32 -1.74 -16.86
C HIS A 113 19.25 -1.82 -15.65
N PHE A 114 19.19 -2.93 -14.92
CA PHE A 114 19.97 -3.15 -13.71
C PHE A 114 21.13 -4.12 -13.88
N ASP A 115 21.43 -4.56 -15.11
CA ASP A 115 22.51 -5.53 -15.42
C ASP A 115 22.43 -6.79 -14.55
N ILE A 116 21.21 -7.37 -14.42
CA ILE A 116 20.97 -8.53 -13.53
C ILE A 116 21.61 -9.80 -14.08
N VAL A 117 21.50 -10.02 -15.39
CA VAL A 117 22.09 -11.18 -16.11
C VAL A 117 22.74 -10.74 -17.42
N PRO A 118 23.74 -11.48 -17.92
CA PRO A 118 24.26 -11.27 -19.27
C PRO A 118 23.17 -11.43 -20.33
N ARG A 119 23.30 -10.72 -21.46
CA ARG A 119 22.30 -10.75 -22.55
C ARG A 119 21.98 -12.14 -23.07
N GLN A 120 22.97 -13.01 -23.12
CA GLN A 120 22.82 -14.40 -23.57
C GLN A 120 21.90 -15.22 -22.64
N ASP A 121 21.78 -14.84 -21.37
CA ASP A 121 21.00 -15.55 -20.35
C ASP A 121 19.61 -14.94 -20.14
N GLU A 122 19.29 -13.81 -20.81
CA GLU A 122 18.01 -13.10 -20.65
C GLU A 122 16.80 -14.01 -20.93
N ALA A 123 16.83 -14.76 -22.05
CA ALA A 123 15.70 -15.61 -22.43
C ALA A 123 15.43 -16.71 -21.40
N ALA A 124 16.49 -17.33 -20.89
CA ALA A 124 16.40 -18.34 -19.84
C ALA A 124 15.86 -17.73 -18.54
N ARG A 125 16.31 -16.52 -18.19
CA ARG A 125 15.83 -15.82 -16.98
C ARG A 125 14.37 -15.40 -17.09
N VAL A 126 13.94 -14.92 -18.27
CA VAL A 126 12.53 -14.61 -18.55
C VAL A 126 11.66 -15.86 -18.42
N ALA A 127 12.08 -17.00 -18.97
CA ALA A 127 11.35 -18.27 -18.85
C ALA A 127 11.20 -18.70 -17.37
N GLN A 128 12.27 -18.57 -16.56
CA GLN A 128 12.22 -18.84 -15.12
C GLN A 128 11.26 -17.92 -14.38
N LEU A 129 11.20 -16.63 -14.74
CA LEU A 129 10.30 -15.66 -14.12
C LEU A 129 8.83 -15.94 -14.49
N LEU A 130 8.57 -16.35 -15.74
CA LEU A 130 7.24 -16.76 -16.18
C LEU A 130 6.79 -18.03 -15.45
N ASP A 131 7.64 -19.04 -15.35
CA ASP A 131 7.35 -20.26 -14.59
C ASP A 131 7.03 -19.95 -13.14
N ARG A 132 7.81 -19.07 -12.50
CA ARG A 132 7.62 -18.66 -11.10
C ARG A 132 6.26 -18.02 -10.84
N VAL A 133 5.68 -17.36 -11.85
CA VAL A 133 4.32 -16.79 -11.73
C VAL A 133 3.23 -17.70 -12.33
N GLY A 134 3.58 -18.95 -12.69
CA GLY A 134 2.67 -19.95 -13.23
C GLY A 134 2.20 -19.63 -14.66
N LEU A 135 3.09 -19.06 -15.47
CA LEU A 135 2.85 -18.85 -16.90
C LEU A 135 3.81 -19.72 -17.72
N PRO A 136 3.35 -20.31 -18.85
CA PRO A 136 4.20 -21.10 -19.70
C PRO A 136 5.24 -20.23 -20.42
N ALA A 137 6.39 -20.81 -20.78
CA ALA A 137 7.50 -20.09 -21.39
C ALA A 137 7.13 -19.43 -22.74
N ASP A 138 6.22 -20.05 -23.53
CA ASP A 138 5.72 -19.50 -24.79
C ASP A 138 4.92 -18.19 -24.62
N ALA A 139 4.49 -17.87 -23.40
CA ALA A 139 3.90 -16.57 -23.11
C ALA A 139 4.86 -15.40 -23.40
N ALA A 140 6.17 -15.65 -23.42
CA ALA A 140 7.18 -14.63 -23.72
C ALA A 140 6.97 -13.97 -25.09
N ASP A 141 6.49 -14.71 -26.09
CA ASP A 141 6.29 -14.25 -27.46
C ASP A 141 4.93 -13.55 -27.67
N ARG A 142 4.06 -13.60 -26.69
CA ARG A 142 2.73 -12.97 -26.75
C ARG A 142 2.80 -11.48 -26.41
N TYR A 143 1.74 -10.76 -26.77
CA TYR A 143 1.52 -9.35 -26.42
C TYR A 143 0.52 -9.24 -25.26
N PRO A 144 0.55 -8.15 -24.47
CA PRO A 144 -0.40 -7.94 -23.37
C PRO A 144 -1.87 -8.00 -23.77
N SER A 145 -2.21 -7.64 -25.01
CA SER A 145 -3.56 -7.71 -25.55
C SER A 145 -4.11 -9.13 -25.68
N GLY A 146 -3.25 -10.13 -25.84
CA GLY A 146 -3.61 -11.54 -25.96
C GLY A 146 -3.76 -12.28 -24.64
N LEU A 147 -3.63 -11.59 -23.49
CA LEU A 147 -3.69 -12.20 -22.17
C LEU A 147 -4.96 -11.83 -21.39
N SER A 148 -5.44 -12.76 -20.55
CA SER A 148 -6.50 -12.50 -19.57
C SER A 148 -6.04 -11.50 -18.49
N GLY A 149 -6.97 -10.90 -17.74
CA GLY A 149 -6.63 -9.97 -16.65
C GLY A 149 -5.73 -10.57 -15.59
N GLY A 150 -5.96 -11.82 -15.20
CA GLY A 150 -5.12 -12.55 -14.25
C GLY A 150 -3.72 -12.83 -14.81
N GLN A 151 -3.61 -13.21 -16.09
CA GLN A 151 -2.32 -13.41 -16.74
C GLN A 151 -1.51 -12.12 -16.85
N VAL A 152 -2.15 -10.99 -17.19
CA VAL A 152 -1.52 -9.66 -17.22
C VAL A 152 -0.94 -9.30 -15.85
N ARG A 153 -1.67 -9.56 -14.77
CA ARG A 153 -1.17 -9.32 -13.40
C ARG A 153 0.02 -10.22 -13.05
N ARG A 154 -0.01 -11.48 -13.45
CA ARG A 154 1.14 -12.39 -13.28
C ARG A 154 2.38 -11.89 -14.03
N VAL A 155 2.21 -11.37 -15.24
CA VAL A 155 3.30 -10.72 -16.01
C VAL A 155 3.83 -9.49 -15.28
N ALA A 156 2.96 -8.62 -14.75
CA ALA A 156 3.39 -7.45 -13.98
C ALA A 156 4.18 -7.85 -12.72
N ILE A 157 3.77 -8.93 -12.05
CA ILE A 157 4.54 -9.50 -10.92
C ILE A 157 5.89 -10.04 -11.42
N ALA A 158 5.94 -10.82 -12.50
CA ALA A 158 7.19 -11.35 -13.05
C ALA A 158 8.17 -10.23 -13.43
N ARG A 159 7.66 -9.14 -14.06
CA ARG A 159 8.44 -7.94 -14.36
C ARG A 159 8.98 -7.26 -13.10
N ALA A 160 8.17 -7.14 -12.07
CA ALA A 160 8.59 -6.57 -10.79
C ALA A 160 9.69 -7.42 -10.10
N LEU A 161 9.60 -8.74 -10.22
CA LEU A 161 10.59 -9.67 -9.66
C LEU A 161 11.90 -9.73 -10.46
N ALA A 162 11.93 -9.22 -11.68
CA ALA A 162 13.10 -9.29 -12.57
C ALA A 162 14.32 -8.53 -12.02
N SER A 163 14.12 -7.46 -11.24
CA SER A 163 15.20 -6.73 -10.57
C SER A 163 15.75 -7.44 -9.32
N GLU A 164 15.20 -8.61 -8.94
CA GLU A 164 15.51 -9.33 -7.70
C GLU A 164 15.34 -8.47 -6.44
N PRO A 165 14.16 -7.87 -6.25
CA PRO A 165 13.94 -6.89 -5.19
C PRO A 165 13.89 -7.55 -3.82
N SER A 166 14.27 -6.80 -2.76
CA SER A 166 14.01 -7.20 -1.36
C SER A 166 12.63 -6.74 -0.88
N VAL A 167 12.04 -5.75 -1.55
CA VAL A 167 10.72 -5.20 -1.19
C VAL A 167 9.82 -5.20 -2.41
N LEU A 168 8.65 -5.80 -2.26
CA LEU A 168 7.57 -5.74 -3.25
C LEU A 168 6.44 -4.88 -2.69
N VAL A 169 6.09 -3.83 -3.41
CA VAL A 169 4.95 -2.97 -3.09
C VAL A 169 3.85 -3.27 -4.09
N ALA A 170 2.67 -3.63 -3.60
CA ALA A 170 1.52 -3.97 -4.42
C ALA A 170 0.35 -3.02 -4.11
N ASP A 171 -0.08 -2.26 -5.10
CA ASP A 171 -1.20 -1.33 -4.99
C ASP A 171 -2.44 -1.96 -5.62
N GLU A 172 -3.38 -2.38 -4.76
CA GLU A 172 -4.65 -3.02 -5.17
C GLU A 172 -4.48 -4.11 -6.26
N ALA A 173 -3.37 -4.85 -6.20
CA ALA A 173 -2.93 -5.75 -7.27
C ALA A 173 -3.92 -6.88 -7.60
N VAL A 174 -4.92 -7.14 -6.76
CA VAL A 174 -5.94 -8.18 -6.96
C VAL A 174 -7.35 -7.62 -7.17
N SER A 175 -7.52 -6.29 -7.16
CA SER A 175 -8.84 -5.66 -7.30
C SER A 175 -9.43 -5.86 -8.71
N GLY A 176 -10.77 -6.00 -8.79
CA GLY A 176 -11.48 -6.13 -10.07
C GLY A 176 -11.27 -7.45 -10.81
N LEU A 177 -10.78 -8.48 -10.12
CA LEU A 177 -10.73 -9.86 -10.62
C LEU A 177 -11.90 -10.68 -10.06
N ASP A 178 -12.24 -11.74 -10.76
CA ASP A 178 -13.12 -12.76 -10.21
C ASP A 178 -12.48 -13.45 -8.99
N VAL A 179 -13.32 -13.98 -8.10
CA VAL A 179 -12.90 -14.56 -6.81
C VAL A 179 -11.85 -15.66 -6.96
N SER A 180 -11.99 -16.52 -7.99
CA SER A 180 -11.05 -17.63 -8.22
C SER A 180 -9.68 -17.12 -8.64
N THR A 181 -9.62 -16.20 -9.59
CA THR A 181 -8.37 -15.57 -10.06
C THR A 181 -7.72 -14.74 -8.95
N GLN A 182 -8.52 -14.03 -8.15
CA GLN A 182 -8.04 -13.29 -6.97
C GLN A 182 -7.37 -14.25 -5.98
N ALA A 183 -8.04 -15.35 -5.60
CA ALA A 183 -7.48 -16.34 -4.67
C ALA A 183 -6.15 -16.92 -5.18
N GLN A 184 -6.07 -17.27 -6.46
CA GLN A 184 -4.83 -17.78 -7.06
C GLN A 184 -3.68 -16.77 -7.02
N LEU A 185 -3.95 -15.47 -7.24
CA LEU A 185 -2.93 -14.44 -7.15
C LEU A 185 -2.49 -14.18 -5.71
N LEU A 186 -3.38 -14.23 -4.74
CA LEU A 186 -3.04 -14.11 -3.32
C LEU A 186 -2.14 -15.26 -2.87
N ILE A 187 -2.46 -16.51 -3.25
CA ILE A 187 -1.62 -17.69 -2.97
C ILE A 187 -0.24 -17.52 -3.63
N LEU A 188 -0.19 -17.04 -4.88
CA LEU A 188 1.06 -16.76 -5.57
C LEU A 188 1.90 -15.71 -4.82
N LEU A 189 1.31 -14.58 -4.42
CA LEU A 189 2.03 -13.52 -3.68
C LEU A 189 2.54 -14.03 -2.34
N GLN A 190 1.75 -14.84 -1.64
CA GLN A 190 2.15 -15.45 -0.37
C GLN A 190 3.32 -16.44 -0.55
N SER A 191 3.30 -17.28 -1.60
CA SER A 191 4.43 -18.17 -1.89
C SER A 191 5.69 -17.40 -2.27
N LEU A 192 5.57 -16.39 -3.13
CA LEU A 192 6.70 -15.53 -3.52
C LEU A 192 7.31 -14.80 -2.31
N GLN A 193 6.47 -14.25 -1.42
CA GLN A 193 6.93 -13.59 -0.20
C GLN A 193 7.75 -14.54 0.67
N ARG A 194 7.25 -15.76 0.88
CA ARG A 194 7.90 -16.78 1.70
C ARG A 194 9.16 -17.33 1.05
N ASP A 195 9.08 -17.75 -0.22
CA ASP A 195 10.15 -18.47 -0.90
C ASP A 195 11.35 -17.56 -1.24
N MET A 196 11.10 -16.26 -1.45
CA MET A 196 12.14 -15.27 -1.74
C MET A 196 12.53 -14.42 -0.51
N GLY A 197 11.86 -14.58 0.63
CA GLY A 197 12.08 -13.74 1.81
C GLY A 197 11.74 -12.27 1.58
N LEU A 198 10.76 -11.98 0.69
CA LEU A 198 10.39 -10.62 0.32
C LEU A 198 9.73 -9.89 1.50
N THR A 199 10.02 -8.62 1.61
CA THR A 199 9.19 -7.70 2.39
C THR A 199 8.03 -7.27 1.50
N LEU A 200 6.79 -7.54 1.91
CA LEU A 200 5.60 -7.20 1.14
C LEU A 200 4.87 -6.01 1.78
N ILE A 201 4.63 -4.95 1.01
CA ILE A 201 3.74 -3.86 1.39
C ILE A 201 2.53 -3.91 0.46
N PHE A 202 1.37 -4.25 1.01
CA PHE A 202 0.16 -4.45 0.24
C PHE A 202 -0.88 -3.37 0.56
N ILE A 203 -1.24 -2.56 -0.44
CA ILE A 203 -2.28 -1.54 -0.30
C ILE A 203 -3.59 -2.13 -0.79
N THR A 204 -4.61 -2.03 0.05
CA THR A 204 -5.96 -2.53 -0.28
C THR A 204 -7.03 -1.77 0.52
N HIS A 205 -8.25 -1.85 0.06
CA HIS A 205 -9.44 -1.49 0.84
C HIS A 205 -10.19 -2.73 1.36
N ASP A 206 -9.73 -3.92 0.99
CA ASP A 206 -10.35 -5.21 1.36
C ASP A 206 -9.63 -5.81 2.58
N LEU A 207 -10.36 -5.91 3.70
CA LEU A 207 -9.85 -6.50 4.95
C LEU A 207 -9.64 -8.00 4.85
N GLY A 208 -10.42 -8.71 4.04
CA GLY A 208 -10.25 -10.14 3.81
C GLY A 208 -8.93 -10.44 3.12
N VAL A 209 -8.59 -9.64 2.10
CA VAL A 209 -7.29 -9.71 1.42
C VAL A 209 -6.15 -9.39 2.39
N ALA A 210 -6.29 -8.33 3.20
CA ALA A 210 -5.30 -7.95 4.19
C ALA A 210 -5.07 -9.07 5.22
N SER A 211 -6.14 -9.68 5.72
CA SER A 211 -6.11 -10.79 6.69
C SER A 211 -5.44 -12.04 6.13
N PHE A 212 -5.69 -12.35 4.86
CA PHE A 212 -5.11 -13.53 4.22
C PHE A 212 -3.61 -13.40 3.94
N LEU A 213 -3.17 -12.20 3.52
CA LEU A 213 -1.84 -12.01 2.93
C LEU A 213 -0.82 -11.41 3.89
N CYS A 214 -1.25 -10.60 4.87
CA CYS A 214 -0.35 -9.76 5.63
C CYS A 214 -0.37 -10.06 7.14
N GLU A 215 0.85 -10.20 7.71
CA GLU A 215 1.07 -10.42 9.14
C GLU A 215 0.77 -9.17 9.97
N GLU A 216 1.05 -7.99 9.41
CA GLU A 216 0.83 -6.69 10.05
C GLU A 216 -0.16 -5.85 9.24
N ILE A 217 -0.91 -5.00 9.94
CA ILE A 217 -1.86 -4.08 9.32
C ILE A 217 -1.66 -2.66 9.87
N ALA A 218 -1.81 -1.68 8.98
CA ALA A 218 -1.88 -0.26 9.30
C ALA A 218 -3.18 0.31 8.71
N ILE A 219 -4.09 0.75 9.55
CA ILE A 219 -5.38 1.34 9.14
C ILE A 219 -5.21 2.84 9.01
N MET A 220 -5.51 3.37 7.82
CA MET A 220 -5.38 4.79 7.51
C MET A 220 -6.73 5.48 7.38
N TYR A 221 -6.84 6.67 7.97
CA TYR A 221 -7.99 7.56 7.85
C TYR A 221 -7.53 9.01 7.68
N LEU A 222 -7.97 9.67 6.61
CA LEU A 222 -7.66 11.09 6.31
C LEU A 222 -6.20 11.48 6.55
N GLY A 223 -5.27 10.73 5.97
CA GLY A 223 -3.83 11.02 6.01
C GLY A 223 -3.10 10.58 7.28
N ARG A 224 -3.74 9.83 8.16
CA ARG A 224 -3.13 9.30 9.39
C ARG A 224 -3.27 7.80 9.54
N ILE A 225 -2.33 7.17 10.22
CA ILE A 225 -2.51 5.82 10.75
C ILE A 225 -3.29 5.95 12.05
N VAL A 226 -4.48 5.33 12.09
CA VAL A 226 -5.36 5.35 13.26
C VAL A 226 -5.20 4.13 14.13
N GLU A 227 -4.81 2.99 13.55
CA GLU A 227 -4.48 1.77 14.28
C GLU A 227 -3.46 0.95 13.49
N THR A 228 -2.55 0.27 14.19
CA THR A 228 -1.58 -0.66 13.59
C THR A 228 -1.22 -1.77 14.57
N GLY A 229 -0.85 -2.94 14.03
CA GLY A 229 -0.43 -4.10 14.80
C GLY A 229 -0.49 -5.40 14.01
N PRO A 230 -0.35 -6.56 14.68
CA PRO A 230 -0.62 -7.85 14.06
C PRO A 230 -2.04 -7.89 13.49
N THR A 231 -2.18 -8.38 12.27
CA THR A 231 -3.45 -8.35 11.53
C THR A 231 -4.57 -9.03 12.29
N ASP A 232 -4.31 -10.23 12.81
CA ASP A 232 -5.29 -11.00 13.59
C ASP A 232 -5.73 -10.27 14.86
N ALA A 233 -4.79 -9.59 15.55
CA ALA A 233 -5.09 -8.85 16.76
C ALA A 233 -5.90 -7.59 16.49
N VAL A 234 -5.60 -6.86 15.41
CA VAL A 234 -6.32 -5.63 15.03
C VAL A 234 -7.70 -5.98 14.48
N LEU A 235 -7.82 -6.99 13.62
CA LEU A 235 -9.10 -7.39 13.04
C LEU A 235 -9.94 -8.21 14.03
N GLY A 236 -9.32 -9.01 14.90
CA GLY A 236 -10.02 -9.78 15.93
C GLY A 236 -10.66 -8.90 17.01
N ALA A 237 -9.92 -7.90 17.49
CA ALA A 237 -10.37 -6.98 18.55
C ALA A 237 -9.89 -5.54 18.24
N PRO A 238 -10.54 -4.84 17.27
CA PRO A 238 -10.17 -3.48 16.89
C PRO A 238 -10.33 -2.52 18.08
N SER A 239 -9.34 -1.65 18.26
CA SER A 239 -9.33 -0.67 19.35
C SER A 239 -9.73 0.73 18.88
N HIS A 240 -9.58 1.04 17.60
CA HIS A 240 -10.08 2.29 17.05
C HIS A 240 -11.53 2.10 16.54
N PRO A 241 -12.48 2.99 16.87
CA PRO A 241 -13.87 2.87 16.38
C PRO A 241 -13.99 2.80 14.85
N TYR A 242 -13.10 3.45 14.10
CA TYR A 242 -13.06 3.33 12.65
C TYR A 242 -12.64 1.92 12.18
N SER A 243 -11.65 1.31 12.84
CA SER A 243 -11.23 -0.06 12.53
C SER A 243 -12.36 -1.06 12.79
N ALA A 244 -13.09 -0.86 13.90
CA ALA A 244 -14.27 -1.67 14.22
C ALA A 244 -15.37 -1.53 13.17
N ALA A 245 -15.60 -0.31 12.71
CA ALA A 245 -16.60 -0.03 11.69
C ALA A 245 -16.21 -0.58 10.31
N LEU A 246 -14.93 -0.47 9.92
CA LEU A 246 -14.43 -1.11 8.69
C LEU A 246 -14.61 -2.63 8.74
N ARG A 247 -14.29 -3.25 9.89
CA ARG A 247 -14.48 -4.69 10.09
C ARG A 247 -15.95 -5.08 9.97
N ALA A 248 -16.84 -4.31 10.60
CA ALA A 248 -18.27 -4.57 10.58
C ALA A 248 -18.89 -4.40 9.18
N ALA A 249 -18.33 -3.50 8.35
CA ALA A 249 -18.74 -3.29 6.96
C ALA A 249 -18.16 -4.35 5.98
N ALA A 250 -17.16 -5.12 6.40
CA ALA A 250 -16.61 -6.18 5.56
C ALA A 250 -17.63 -7.32 5.41
N PRO A 251 -17.91 -7.79 4.18
CA PRO A 251 -18.84 -8.89 3.96
C PRO A 251 -18.39 -10.14 4.73
N GLN A 252 -19.25 -10.63 5.61
CA GLN A 252 -19.07 -11.91 6.30
C GLN A 252 -20.09 -12.90 5.76
N PHE A 253 -19.66 -14.14 5.47
CA PHE A 253 -20.58 -15.18 5.06
C PHE A 253 -21.57 -15.47 6.20
N PHE A 254 -22.85 -15.41 5.90
CA PHE A 254 -23.96 -15.71 6.80
C PHE A 254 -24.26 -14.67 7.90
N GLU A 255 -23.62 -13.51 7.92
CA GLU A 255 -23.99 -12.40 8.80
C GLU A 255 -24.67 -11.29 8.01
N PRO A 256 -25.71 -10.63 8.58
CA PRO A 256 -26.30 -9.45 7.97
C PRO A 256 -25.24 -8.35 7.84
N LEU A 257 -25.26 -7.62 6.73
CA LEU A 257 -24.43 -6.43 6.59
C LEU A 257 -24.74 -5.45 7.72
N SER A 258 -23.73 -5.00 8.42
CA SER A 258 -23.88 -3.96 9.43
C SER A 258 -24.33 -2.65 8.78
N GLU A 259 -25.02 -1.81 9.55
CA GLU A 259 -25.36 -0.47 9.08
C GLU A 259 -24.11 0.28 8.62
N PRO A 260 -24.18 0.99 7.48
CA PRO A 260 -23.07 1.78 7.00
C PRO A 260 -22.69 2.85 8.03
N LEU A 261 -21.41 3.19 8.08
CA LEU A 261 -20.92 4.28 8.94
C LEU A 261 -21.72 5.55 8.70
N PRO A 262 -22.25 6.18 9.74
CA PRO A 262 -23.03 7.41 9.60
C PRO A 262 -22.16 8.57 9.09
N GLY A 263 -22.76 9.47 8.32
CA GLY A 263 -22.14 10.70 7.85
C GLY A 263 -21.16 10.51 6.67
N GLU A 264 -20.83 11.62 6.05
CA GLU A 264 -19.89 11.68 4.93
C GLU A 264 -18.44 11.79 5.43
N ILE A 265 -17.49 11.35 4.60
CA ILE A 265 -16.07 11.53 4.88
C ILE A 265 -15.77 13.04 4.85
N PRO A 266 -15.20 13.61 5.91
CA PRO A 266 -14.84 15.03 5.93
C PRO A 266 -13.91 15.39 4.76
N SER A 267 -14.11 16.59 4.22
CA SER A 267 -13.20 17.08 3.18
C SER A 267 -11.76 17.16 3.69
N PRO A 268 -10.80 16.62 2.97
CA PRO A 268 -9.39 16.72 3.36
C PRO A 268 -8.86 18.17 3.36
N LEU A 269 -9.63 19.10 2.80
CA LEU A 269 -9.35 20.54 2.84
C LEU A 269 -9.87 21.21 4.11
N ASN A 270 -10.88 20.59 4.78
CA ASN A 270 -11.49 21.11 6.00
C ASN A 270 -11.55 19.99 7.05
N LEU A 271 -10.41 19.68 7.61
CA LEU A 271 -10.28 18.61 8.61
C LEU A 271 -10.87 19.07 9.96
N PRO A 272 -11.51 18.17 10.74
CA PRO A 272 -11.91 18.44 12.12
C PRO A 272 -10.71 18.93 12.96
N ALA A 273 -10.95 19.84 13.89
CA ALA A 273 -9.92 20.41 14.75
C ALA A 273 -9.29 19.37 15.71
N GLY A 274 -10.11 18.40 16.16
CA GLY A 274 -9.67 17.30 17.01
C GLY A 274 -9.48 15.99 16.24
N CYS A 275 -9.99 14.90 16.81
CA CYS A 275 -9.96 13.59 16.17
C CYS A 275 -10.65 13.64 14.79
N ARG A 276 -9.95 13.22 13.74
CA ARG A 276 -10.46 13.27 12.36
C ARG A 276 -11.70 12.41 12.14
N PHE A 277 -11.87 11.37 12.93
CA PHE A 277 -13.03 10.48 12.88
C PHE A 277 -14.20 10.97 13.77
N SER A 278 -14.03 12.03 14.57
CA SER A 278 -15.02 12.49 15.56
C SER A 278 -16.41 12.77 14.97
N THR A 279 -16.51 13.20 13.72
CA THR A 279 -17.78 13.49 13.03
C THR A 279 -18.58 12.25 12.63
N ARG A 280 -17.91 11.09 12.54
CA ARG A 280 -18.51 9.80 12.14
C ARG A 280 -18.40 8.74 13.25
N CYS A 281 -17.77 9.09 14.36
CA CYS A 281 -17.50 8.14 15.44
C CYS A 281 -18.76 7.98 16.34
N PRO A 282 -19.34 6.77 16.45
CA PRO A 282 -20.50 6.55 17.33
C PRO A 282 -20.14 6.64 18.83
N LYS A 283 -18.86 6.68 19.17
CA LYS A 283 -18.32 6.81 20.53
C LYS A 283 -17.69 8.17 20.79
N ALA A 284 -17.92 9.17 19.90
CA ALA A 284 -17.32 10.49 20.04
C ALA A 284 -17.78 11.17 21.34
N GLN A 285 -16.79 11.70 22.08
CA GLN A 285 -16.98 12.52 23.26
C GLN A 285 -16.55 13.96 22.95
N ASP A 286 -16.88 14.91 23.85
CA ASP A 286 -16.57 16.33 23.61
C ASP A 286 -15.08 16.61 23.44
N ASP A 287 -14.24 15.92 24.18
CA ASP A 287 -12.79 16.06 24.05
C ASP A 287 -12.25 15.54 22.71
N CYS A 288 -12.92 14.60 22.05
CA CYS A 288 -12.59 14.15 20.71
C CYS A 288 -12.69 15.24 19.65
N ARG A 289 -13.54 16.26 19.89
CA ARG A 289 -13.70 17.40 18.98
C ARG A 289 -12.61 18.45 19.15
N LEU A 290 -11.95 18.44 20.32
CA LEU A 290 -10.96 19.44 20.71
C LEU A 290 -9.52 18.91 20.63
N LYS A 291 -9.31 17.63 20.93
CA LYS A 291 -8.00 17.00 21.02
C LYS A 291 -7.77 16.08 19.84
N ASP A 292 -6.61 16.21 19.23
CA ASP A 292 -6.16 15.38 18.11
C ASP A 292 -5.30 14.21 18.64
N PRO A 293 -5.81 12.96 18.66
CA PRO A 293 -5.10 11.83 19.22
C PRO A 293 -3.88 11.49 18.36
N GLN A 294 -2.75 11.28 19.01
CA GLN A 294 -1.55 10.78 18.36
C GLN A 294 -1.50 9.26 18.48
N LEU A 295 -0.80 8.60 17.52
CA LEU A 295 -0.61 7.16 17.56
C LEU A 295 0.19 6.77 18.81
N GLY A 296 -0.47 6.21 19.79
CA GLY A 296 0.05 5.76 21.09
C GLY A 296 0.14 4.24 21.17
N LYS A 297 1.11 3.73 21.92
CA LYS A 297 1.25 2.28 22.16
C LYS A 297 0.05 1.74 22.95
N LEU A 298 -0.52 0.63 22.49
CA LEU A 298 -1.59 -0.11 23.18
C LEU A 298 -1.09 -1.47 23.71
N GLY A 299 0.18 -1.79 23.47
CA GLY A 299 0.82 -3.05 23.83
C GLY A 299 2.17 -3.18 23.10
N PRO A 300 2.81 -4.35 23.18
CA PRO A 300 4.15 -4.54 22.60
C PRO A 300 4.22 -4.29 21.09
N GLN A 301 3.15 -4.65 20.36
CA GLN A 301 3.13 -4.60 18.89
C GLN A 301 1.91 -3.85 18.34
N ARG A 302 1.08 -3.24 19.19
CA ARG A 302 -0.11 -2.48 18.75
C ARG A 302 0.01 -1.02 19.11
N ALA A 303 -0.55 -0.17 18.25
CA ALA A 303 -0.70 1.25 18.54
C ALA A 303 -2.02 1.76 17.97
N VAL A 304 -2.63 2.73 18.68
CA VAL A 304 -3.93 3.32 18.32
C VAL A 304 -3.90 4.82 18.51
N ALA A 305 -4.56 5.56 17.63
CA ALA A 305 -4.75 7.01 17.69
C ALA A 305 -6.19 7.32 18.12
N CYS A 306 -6.52 6.96 19.35
CA CYS A 306 -7.84 7.20 19.93
C CYS A 306 -7.72 7.68 21.38
N LEU A 307 -8.53 8.66 21.81
CA LEU A 307 -8.58 9.13 23.19
C LEU A 307 -9.31 8.12 24.09
N HIS A 308 -10.28 7.40 23.52
CA HIS A 308 -11.13 6.42 24.18
C HIS A 308 -11.11 5.10 23.39
N PRO A 309 -10.00 4.33 23.41
CA PRO A 309 -9.91 3.09 22.69
C PRO A 309 -10.99 2.10 23.13
N LEU A 310 -11.50 1.32 22.17
CA LEU A 310 -12.39 0.20 22.47
C LEU A 310 -11.61 -0.83 23.28
N GLN A 311 -12.22 -1.34 24.32
CA GLN A 311 -11.64 -2.46 25.07
C GLN A 311 -11.89 -3.76 24.31
N PRO A 312 -10.94 -4.69 24.27
CA PRO A 312 -11.19 -6.03 23.77
C PRO A 312 -12.34 -6.66 24.56
N GLN A 313 -13.35 -7.14 23.84
CA GLN A 313 -14.40 -7.97 24.44
C GLN A 313 -13.90 -9.38 24.65
#